data_2c5c200c0c7497d1bfc3f8d1e5b71d00
#
_entry.id   2c5c200c0c7497d1bfc3f8d1e5b71d00
#
_cell.length_a   1.000
_cell.length_b   1.000
_cell.length_c   1.000
_cell.angle_alpha   90.00
_cell.angle_beta   90.00
_cell.angle_gamma   90.00
#
_symmetry.space_group_name_H-M   'P 1'
#
loop_
_entity.id
_entity.type
_entity.pdbx_description
1 polymer ?
#
loop_
_entity_poly.entity_id
_entity_poly.type
_entity_poly.pdbx_seq_one_letter_code
_entity_poly.pdbx_strand_id
1 'polypeptide(L)'
;MTDTTTPVILSAVRTPIGRYLGGLAPLPAPRLGAVVIREAVRRAGVEPTAVDEVIMGNVLQGGVGQAPARQAAIHAGLPGTIPALTINKVCGSGLKAVMLAAQAIRAGDEQCIVAGGMESMSNAPHYVYGMRAGIKAGNSQLVDGMIHDGLWDSFSNTHMGNLAEYTARKSGVSREDQDRFAAASHQKAVAALEACRFKAETVPVEVAGKKGVTVVDKDEGPRKDSSLEALAALQPSFEKGGSVTAGNAPGLNDGASALVVTSLAFARAHGLTPLARITAYATGGGEPKDLFFAPIVAVRNLLAKAGSAIGDYDLIEANEAFAVQALADGRALGWDWDRVNVNGGAIALGHPIGASGARVLTTLLYALQDRKKTRGLATLCLGGGNAVALSVETM
;
A
#
# COMPACT_ATOMS: atom_id res chain seq x y z
N MET A 1 -6.75 0.18 27.89
CA MET A 1 -7.86 0.05 26.92
C MET A 1 -8.79 -1.03 27.43
N THR A 2 -10.10 -0.84 27.33
CA THR A 2 -11.11 -1.87 27.58
C THR A 2 -11.28 -2.74 26.33
N ASP A 3 -11.94 -3.91 26.46
CA ASP A 3 -12.19 -4.75 25.27
C ASP A 3 -13.03 -4.03 24.18
N THR A 4 -13.91 -3.10 24.59
CA THR A 4 -14.72 -2.29 23.67
C THR A 4 -13.93 -1.27 22.85
N THR A 5 -12.77 -0.83 23.36
CA THR A 5 -11.91 0.17 22.73
C THR A 5 -10.59 -0.38 22.20
N THR A 6 -10.40 -1.70 22.25
CA THR A 6 -9.21 -2.37 21.71
C THR A 6 -9.43 -2.80 20.27
N PRO A 7 -8.82 -2.13 19.26
CA PRO A 7 -8.98 -2.51 17.87
C PRO A 7 -8.17 -3.76 17.56
N VAL A 8 -8.82 -4.74 16.93
CA VAL A 8 -8.25 -6.00 16.47
C VAL A 8 -8.54 -6.23 14.99
N ILE A 9 -7.69 -6.99 14.32
CA ILE A 9 -7.82 -7.37 12.92
C ILE A 9 -8.28 -8.82 12.86
N LEU A 10 -9.43 -9.07 12.25
CA LEU A 10 -9.97 -10.43 12.07
C LEU A 10 -9.46 -11.10 10.80
N SER A 11 -9.31 -10.33 9.74
CA SER A 11 -8.85 -10.83 8.45
C SER A 11 -8.06 -9.77 7.70
N ALA A 12 -7.21 -10.22 6.80
CA ALA A 12 -6.45 -9.37 5.89
C ALA A 12 -6.27 -10.11 4.56
N VAL A 13 -6.53 -9.45 3.44
CA VAL A 13 -6.42 -10.04 2.10
C VAL A 13 -5.97 -9.01 1.09
N ARG A 14 -5.37 -9.47 -0.01
CA ARG A 14 -5.03 -8.64 -1.17
C ARG A 14 -5.30 -9.35 -2.49
N THR A 15 -5.46 -8.62 -3.55
CA THR A 15 -5.32 -9.18 -4.90
C THR A 15 -3.85 -9.52 -5.18
N PRO A 16 -3.54 -10.31 -6.20
CA PRO A 16 -2.24 -10.20 -6.86
C PRO A 16 -1.98 -8.75 -7.24
N ILE A 17 -0.72 -8.36 -7.35
CA ILE A 17 -0.34 -7.05 -7.88
C ILE A 17 -0.08 -7.20 -9.37
N GLY A 18 -0.92 -6.53 -10.17
CA GLY A 18 -0.80 -6.47 -11.62
C GLY A 18 0.25 -5.46 -12.06
N ARG A 19 0.96 -5.75 -13.15
CA ARG A 19 1.77 -4.75 -13.87
C ARG A 19 0.88 -3.74 -14.59
N TYR A 20 1.45 -2.60 -14.88
CA TYR A 20 0.83 -1.62 -15.77
C TYR A 20 0.43 -2.26 -17.11
N LEU A 21 -0.84 -2.13 -17.47
CA LEU A 21 -1.44 -2.76 -18.64
C LEU A 21 -1.33 -4.29 -18.64
N GLY A 22 -1.18 -4.91 -17.45
CA GLY A 22 -1.09 -6.36 -17.25
C GLY A 22 -2.45 -7.02 -17.04
N GLY A 23 -2.45 -8.17 -16.37
CA GLY A 23 -3.63 -9.02 -16.21
C GLY A 23 -4.80 -8.37 -15.49
N LEU A 24 -4.55 -7.40 -14.59
CA LEU A 24 -5.60 -6.67 -13.86
C LEU A 24 -6.08 -5.40 -14.57
N ALA A 25 -5.42 -4.95 -15.64
CA ALA A 25 -5.75 -3.71 -16.35
C ALA A 25 -7.22 -3.58 -16.80
N PRO A 26 -7.96 -4.64 -17.18
CA PRO A 26 -9.37 -4.50 -17.53
C PRO A 26 -10.29 -4.08 -16.38
N LEU A 27 -9.83 -4.14 -15.12
CA LEU A 27 -10.65 -3.88 -13.95
C LEU A 27 -10.36 -2.48 -13.36
N PRO A 28 -11.37 -1.60 -13.24
CA PRO A 28 -11.22 -0.35 -12.52
C PRO A 28 -11.05 -0.60 -11.01
N ALA A 29 -10.46 0.37 -10.30
CA ALA A 29 -10.14 0.26 -8.89
C ALA A 29 -11.31 -0.24 -8.00
N PRO A 30 -12.57 0.23 -8.14
CA PRO A 30 -13.67 -0.27 -7.32
C PRO A 30 -13.99 -1.76 -7.55
N ARG A 31 -13.70 -2.32 -8.71
CA ARG A 31 -13.88 -3.75 -8.97
C ARG A 31 -12.81 -4.59 -8.28
N LEU A 32 -11.57 -4.12 -8.26
CA LEU A 32 -10.48 -4.73 -7.48
C LEU A 32 -10.78 -4.64 -5.97
N GLY A 33 -11.24 -3.46 -5.51
CA GLY A 33 -11.68 -3.25 -4.13
C GLY A 33 -12.80 -4.20 -3.71
N ALA A 34 -13.78 -4.45 -4.59
CA ALA A 34 -14.89 -5.36 -4.33
C ALA A 34 -14.44 -6.80 -4.06
N VAL A 35 -13.43 -7.29 -4.79
CA VAL A 35 -12.87 -8.64 -4.58
C VAL A 35 -12.33 -8.79 -3.17
N VAL A 36 -11.50 -7.84 -2.73
CA VAL A 36 -10.85 -7.91 -1.41
C VAL A 36 -11.82 -7.63 -0.26
N ILE A 37 -12.79 -6.73 -0.42
CA ILE A 37 -13.84 -6.48 0.59
C ILE A 37 -14.65 -7.74 0.84
N ARG A 38 -15.18 -8.35 -0.23
CA ARG A 38 -15.97 -9.60 -0.14
C ARG A 38 -15.20 -10.70 0.58
N GLU A 39 -13.98 -10.92 0.17
CA GLU A 39 -13.15 -11.99 0.73
C GLU A 39 -12.69 -11.69 2.16
N ALA A 40 -12.40 -10.42 2.49
CA ALA A 40 -12.04 -10.03 3.85
C ALA A 40 -13.21 -10.31 4.83
N VAL A 41 -14.43 -9.90 4.48
CA VAL A 41 -15.64 -10.16 5.28
C VAL A 41 -15.88 -11.67 5.42
N ARG A 42 -15.79 -12.43 4.33
CA ARG A 42 -15.92 -13.88 4.35
C ARG A 42 -14.90 -14.57 5.26
N ARG A 43 -13.62 -14.18 5.17
CA ARG A 43 -12.56 -14.78 6.02
C ARG A 43 -12.67 -14.36 7.47
N ALA A 44 -13.17 -13.16 7.74
CA ALA A 44 -13.44 -12.70 9.09
C ALA A 44 -14.55 -13.49 9.79
N GLY A 45 -15.41 -14.19 9.03
CA GLY A 45 -16.59 -14.86 9.56
C GLY A 45 -17.65 -13.87 10.07
N VAL A 46 -17.64 -12.65 9.53
CA VAL A 46 -18.57 -11.58 9.90
C VAL A 46 -19.74 -11.58 8.92
N GLU A 47 -20.97 -11.50 9.46
CA GLU A 47 -22.13 -11.30 8.61
C GLU A 47 -22.04 -9.95 7.90
N PRO A 48 -22.34 -9.85 6.59
CA PRO A 48 -22.25 -8.61 5.85
C PRO A 48 -23.04 -7.45 6.49
N THR A 49 -24.17 -7.76 7.14
CA THR A 49 -25.03 -6.79 7.84
C THR A 49 -24.45 -6.26 9.15
N ALA A 50 -23.41 -6.89 9.68
CA ALA A 50 -22.73 -6.47 10.90
C ALA A 50 -21.53 -5.53 10.65
N VAL A 51 -21.28 -5.19 9.39
CA VAL A 51 -20.29 -4.17 9.03
C VAL A 51 -20.91 -2.79 9.20
N ASP A 52 -20.28 -1.94 10.00
CA ASP A 52 -20.76 -0.58 10.26
C ASP A 52 -20.37 0.38 9.14
N GLU A 53 -19.11 0.30 8.66
CA GLU A 53 -18.60 1.19 7.61
C GLU A 53 -17.52 0.50 6.74
N VAL A 54 -17.33 1.02 5.51
CA VAL A 54 -16.24 0.66 4.61
C VAL A 54 -15.35 1.89 4.35
N ILE A 55 -14.06 1.82 4.68
CA ILE A 55 -13.09 2.90 4.44
C ILE A 55 -12.01 2.41 3.47
N MET A 56 -12.03 2.91 2.22
CA MET A 56 -11.05 2.50 1.21
C MET A 56 -10.23 3.68 0.68
N GLY A 57 -8.92 3.49 0.65
CA GLY A 57 -8.00 4.39 -0.04
C GLY A 57 -8.11 4.25 -1.55
N ASN A 58 -8.10 5.38 -2.26
CA ASN A 58 -7.96 5.44 -3.71
C ASN A 58 -7.38 6.80 -4.09
N VAL A 59 -6.31 6.83 -4.87
CA VAL A 59 -5.58 8.06 -5.20
C VAL A 59 -6.00 8.58 -6.56
N LEU A 60 -5.99 7.74 -7.60
CA LEU A 60 -6.34 8.09 -8.97
C LEU A 60 -7.85 7.98 -9.17
N GLN A 61 -8.60 9.00 -8.72
CA GLN A 61 -10.05 8.98 -8.74
C GLN A 61 -10.67 9.58 -10.01
N GLY A 62 -9.86 10.18 -10.89
CA GLY A 62 -10.32 10.72 -12.17
C GLY A 62 -10.98 9.64 -13.02
N GLY A 63 -12.21 9.90 -13.50
CA GLY A 63 -12.95 8.95 -14.35
C GLY A 63 -13.51 7.71 -13.65
N VAL A 64 -13.23 7.49 -12.36
CA VAL A 64 -13.71 6.31 -11.61
C VAL A 64 -15.19 6.41 -11.25
N GLY A 65 -15.75 7.60 -11.25
CA GLY A 65 -17.13 7.87 -10.83
C GLY A 65 -17.23 8.30 -9.37
N GLN A 66 -18.46 8.49 -8.89
CA GLN A 66 -18.69 8.94 -7.53
C GLN A 66 -18.33 7.89 -6.49
N ALA A 67 -17.72 8.34 -5.37
CA ALA A 67 -17.51 7.55 -4.17
C ALA A 67 -16.93 6.14 -4.44
N PRO A 68 -15.68 6.00 -4.90
CA PRO A 68 -15.09 4.72 -5.27
C PRO A 68 -15.20 3.63 -4.19
N ALA A 69 -15.03 3.96 -2.90
CA ALA A 69 -15.20 3.01 -1.80
C ALA A 69 -16.66 2.49 -1.72
N ARG A 70 -17.63 3.37 -1.95
CA ARG A 70 -19.05 2.98 -1.99
C ARG A 70 -19.34 2.04 -3.14
N GLN A 71 -18.78 2.31 -4.33
CA GLN A 71 -18.90 1.38 -5.46
C GLN A 71 -18.32 0.01 -5.10
N ALA A 72 -17.11 -0.01 -4.50
CA ALA A 72 -16.47 -1.26 -4.09
C ALA A 72 -17.31 -2.05 -3.07
N ALA A 73 -17.87 -1.39 -2.06
CA ALA A 73 -18.73 -2.01 -1.07
C ALA A 73 -19.99 -2.67 -1.70
N ILE A 74 -20.69 -1.94 -2.57
CA ILE A 74 -21.88 -2.46 -3.27
C ILE A 74 -21.50 -3.61 -4.22
N HIS A 75 -20.43 -3.48 -4.97
CA HIS A 75 -19.96 -4.55 -5.86
C HIS A 75 -19.43 -5.77 -5.08
N ALA A 76 -19.02 -5.61 -3.83
CA ALA A 76 -18.67 -6.70 -2.93
C ALA A 76 -19.91 -7.50 -2.46
N GLY A 77 -21.10 -6.93 -2.60
CA GLY A 77 -22.36 -7.52 -2.15
C GLY A 77 -22.76 -7.11 -0.73
N LEU A 78 -22.14 -6.07 -0.17
CA LEU A 78 -22.56 -5.51 1.11
C LEU A 78 -23.93 -4.81 0.98
N PRO A 79 -24.75 -4.82 2.03
CA PRO A 79 -26.05 -4.12 2.03
C PRO A 79 -25.92 -2.63 1.69
N GLY A 80 -26.90 -2.13 0.95
CA GLY A 80 -26.95 -0.71 0.59
C GLY A 80 -27.11 0.26 1.78
N THR A 81 -27.38 -0.23 2.96
CA THR A 81 -27.47 0.54 4.21
C THR A 81 -26.11 0.87 4.83
N ILE A 82 -25.05 0.13 4.46
CA ILE A 82 -23.71 0.33 5.03
C ILE A 82 -23.06 1.53 4.38
N PRO A 83 -22.66 2.57 5.13
CA PRO A 83 -21.94 3.73 4.59
C PRO A 83 -20.54 3.37 4.09
N ALA A 84 -19.96 4.23 3.27
CA ALA A 84 -18.59 4.04 2.80
C ALA A 84 -17.88 5.36 2.57
N LEU A 85 -16.60 5.43 2.96
CA LEU A 85 -15.73 6.58 2.84
C LEU A 85 -14.54 6.27 1.92
N THR A 86 -14.35 7.10 0.91
CA THR A 86 -13.11 7.09 0.11
C THR A 86 -12.13 8.11 0.65
N ILE A 87 -10.89 7.68 0.93
CA ILE A 87 -9.86 8.60 1.39
C ILE A 87 -8.69 8.65 0.40
N ASN A 88 -8.05 9.81 0.35
CA ASN A 88 -6.79 10.01 -0.35
C ASN A 88 -5.75 10.62 0.61
N LYS A 89 -4.74 9.84 0.94
CA LYS A 89 -3.51 10.25 1.60
C LYS A 89 -2.33 9.67 0.83
N VAL A 90 -2.38 9.81 -0.49
CA VAL A 90 -1.41 9.29 -1.45
C VAL A 90 -1.07 7.81 -1.15
N CYS A 91 0.21 7.42 -1.16
CA CYS A 91 0.67 6.04 -0.97
C CYS A 91 0.23 5.41 0.38
N GLY A 92 -0.03 6.22 1.38
CA GLY A 92 -0.44 5.76 2.71
C GLY A 92 -1.95 5.59 2.89
N SER A 93 -2.78 5.83 1.85
CA SER A 93 -4.24 5.80 1.96
C SER A 93 -4.77 4.52 2.60
N GLY A 94 -4.31 3.36 2.14
CA GLY A 94 -4.75 2.07 2.66
C GLY A 94 -4.41 1.85 4.14
N LEU A 95 -3.20 2.24 4.60
CA LEU A 95 -2.83 2.13 6.01
C LEU A 95 -3.56 3.18 6.85
N LYS A 96 -3.78 4.39 6.29
CA LYS A 96 -4.58 5.43 6.97
C LYS A 96 -6.04 5.02 7.12
N ALA A 97 -6.63 4.29 6.18
CA ALA A 97 -7.96 3.70 6.32
C ALA A 97 -8.03 2.77 7.56
N VAL A 98 -7.05 1.89 7.74
CA VAL A 98 -6.96 1.03 8.93
C VAL A 98 -6.76 1.84 10.21
N MET A 99 -5.96 2.92 10.16
CA MET A 99 -5.79 3.83 11.30
C MET A 99 -7.10 4.54 11.67
N LEU A 100 -7.91 4.94 10.69
CA LEU A 100 -9.23 5.56 10.92
C LEU A 100 -10.21 4.55 11.53
N ALA A 101 -10.25 3.33 11.00
CA ALA A 101 -11.04 2.25 11.60
C ALA A 101 -10.65 2.00 13.07
N ALA A 102 -9.35 1.93 13.36
CA ALA A 102 -8.88 1.80 14.75
C ALA A 102 -9.22 3.03 15.61
N GLN A 103 -9.29 4.23 15.03
CA GLN A 103 -9.72 5.45 15.74
C GLN A 103 -11.21 5.41 16.07
N ALA A 104 -12.08 5.05 15.12
CA ALA A 104 -13.52 4.94 15.33
C ALA A 104 -13.84 3.91 16.44
N ILE A 105 -13.19 2.73 16.40
CA ILE A 105 -13.34 1.71 17.45
C ILE A 105 -12.87 2.24 18.82
N ARG A 106 -11.75 2.94 18.87
CA ARG A 106 -11.25 3.52 20.13
C ARG A 106 -12.16 4.62 20.68
N ALA A 107 -12.80 5.39 19.80
CA ALA A 107 -13.79 6.40 20.17
C ALA A 107 -15.13 5.79 20.63
N GLY A 108 -15.39 4.54 20.23
CA GLY A 108 -16.66 3.86 20.51
C GLY A 108 -17.75 4.18 19.49
N ASP A 109 -17.41 4.81 18.37
CA ASP A 109 -18.35 5.17 17.32
C ASP A 109 -18.81 3.93 16.53
N GLU A 110 -17.90 2.99 16.27
CA GLU A 110 -18.12 1.82 15.43
C GLU A 110 -17.53 0.55 16.06
N GLN A 111 -18.00 -0.63 15.66
CA GLN A 111 -17.55 -1.92 16.17
C GLN A 111 -16.88 -2.81 15.13
N CYS A 112 -17.28 -2.70 13.86
CA CYS A 112 -16.80 -3.56 12.77
C CYS A 112 -16.65 -2.76 11.47
N ILE A 113 -15.44 -2.55 11.02
CA ILE A 113 -15.12 -1.72 9.85
C ILE A 113 -14.28 -2.53 8.86
N VAL A 114 -14.64 -2.46 7.57
CA VAL A 114 -13.76 -2.92 6.49
C VAL A 114 -12.89 -1.76 6.06
N ALA A 115 -11.58 -1.90 6.23
CA ALA A 115 -10.61 -0.84 5.92
C ALA A 115 -9.52 -1.34 4.96
N GLY A 116 -9.17 -0.54 3.97
CA GLY A 116 -8.16 -0.94 3.00
C GLY A 116 -7.86 0.11 1.96
N GLY A 117 -7.47 -0.35 0.76
CA GLY A 117 -7.23 0.51 -0.38
C GLY A 117 -7.23 -0.26 -1.71
N MET A 118 -7.40 0.48 -2.77
CA MET A 118 -7.50 -0.02 -4.13
C MET A 118 -6.88 1.00 -5.08
N GLU A 119 -6.28 0.53 -6.17
CA GLU A 119 -5.75 1.38 -7.23
C GLU A 119 -5.76 0.67 -8.56
N SER A 120 -6.03 1.41 -9.62
CA SER A 120 -5.81 0.95 -10.99
C SER A 120 -5.09 2.05 -11.76
N MET A 121 -3.76 1.96 -11.79
CA MET A 121 -2.94 2.93 -12.53
C MET A 121 -3.10 2.76 -14.03
N SER A 122 -3.45 1.55 -14.49
CA SER A 122 -3.73 1.23 -15.89
C SER A 122 -4.98 1.94 -16.42
N ASN A 123 -5.93 2.33 -15.56
CA ASN A 123 -7.19 2.98 -15.95
C ASN A 123 -7.22 4.48 -15.66
N ALA A 124 -6.10 5.09 -15.25
CA ALA A 124 -6.05 6.52 -15.04
C ALA A 124 -6.26 7.27 -16.37
N PRO A 125 -7.19 8.24 -16.43
CA PRO A 125 -7.48 8.95 -17.65
C PRO A 125 -6.44 10.02 -17.97
N HIS A 126 -6.45 10.47 -19.20
CA HIS A 126 -5.77 11.71 -19.59
C HIS A 126 -6.73 12.89 -19.51
N TYR A 127 -6.24 14.06 -19.13
CA TYR A 127 -7.02 15.28 -18.98
C TYR A 127 -6.73 16.28 -20.06
N VAL A 128 -7.79 16.97 -20.51
CA VAL A 128 -7.69 18.17 -21.34
C VAL A 128 -8.26 19.34 -20.55
N TYR A 129 -7.42 20.27 -20.15
CA TYR A 129 -7.83 21.46 -19.40
C TYR A 129 -8.45 22.53 -20.33
N GLY A 130 -9.29 23.39 -19.75
CA GLY A 130 -9.90 24.51 -20.45
C GLY A 130 -11.11 24.17 -21.32
N MET A 131 -11.47 22.90 -21.50
CA MET A 131 -12.60 22.49 -22.38
C MET A 131 -13.95 23.10 -22.00
N ARG A 132 -14.21 23.34 -20.70
CA ARG A 132 -15.48 23.98 -20.26
C ARG A 132 -15.63 25.42 -20.76
N ALA A 133 -14.53 26.15 -20.88
CA ALA A 133 -14.50 27.52 -21.42
C ALA A 133 -14.34 27.53 -22.95
N GLY A 134 -14.06 26.35 -23.54
CA GLY A 134 -13.74 26.22 -24.97
C GLY A 134 -12.27 26.53 -25.27
N ILE A 135 -11.70 25.79 -26.22
CA ILE A 135 -10.36 26.06 -26.78
C ILE A 135 -10.57 26.98 -27.98
N LYS A 136 -10.29 28.29 -27.80
CA LYS A 136 -10.61 29.29 -28.84
C LYS A 136 -9.60 29.31 -29.98
N ALA A 137 -8.31 29.08 -29.70
CA ALA A 137 -7.24 29.06 -30.71
C ALA A 137 -6.00 28.34 -30.14
N GLY A 138 -5.19 27.75 -31.00
CA GLY A 138 -3.96 27.05 -30.66
C GLY A 138 -4.17 25.61 -30.21
N ASN A 139 -3.07 24.94 -29.86
CA ASN A 139 -3.05 23.54 -29.41
C ASN A 139 -3.44 23.39 -27.95
N SER A 140 -4.04 22.26 -27.59
CA SER A 140 -4.23 21.85 -26.21
C SER A 140 -3.31 20.67 -25.86
N GLN A 141 -2.89 20.59 -24.61
CA GLN A 141 -2.10 19.46 -24.10
C GLN A 141 -3.03 18.37 -23.56
N LEU A 142 -2.64 17.12 -23.79
CA LEU A 142 -3.20 15.95 -23.14
C LEU A 142 -2.31 15.60 -21.96
N VAL A 143 -2.84 15.72 -20.73
CA VAL A 143 -2.09 15.52 -19.48
C VAL A 143 -2.38 14.13 -18.94
N ASP A 144 -1.34 13.34 -18.71
CA ASP A 144 -1.47 12.01 -18.09
C ASP A 144 -1.90 12.16 -16.62
N GLY A 145 -3.13 11.74 -16.31
CA GLY A 145 -3.70 11.84 -14.97
C GLY A 145 -2.98 10.94 -13.96
N MET A 146 -2.41 9.82 -14.39
CA MET A 146 -1.62 8.94 -13.52
C MET A 146 -0.35 9.65 -13.01
N ILE A 147 0.36 10.32 -13.91
CA ILE A 147 1.56 11.09 -13.53
C ILE A 147 1.15 12.32 -12.73
N HIS A 148 0.20 13.09 -13.23
CA HIS A 148 -0.19 14.38 -12.65
C HIS A 148 -0.73 14.24 -11.22
N ASP A 149 -1.64 13.29 -10.97
CA ASP A 149 -2.33 13.14 -9.69
C ASP A 149 -1.63 12.17 -8.73
N GLY A 150 -0.81 11.25 -9.26
CA GLY A 150 -0.19 10.19 -8.48
C GLY A 150 1.32 10.31 -8.28
N LEU A 151 2.06 10.85 -9.27
CA LEU A 151 3.52 10.76 -9.31
C LEU A 151 4.22 12.13 -9.46
N TRP A 152 3.47 13.22 -9.50
CA TRP A 152 3.98 14.58 -9.63
C TRP A 152 3.88 15.33 -8.29
N ASP A 153 5.00 15.88 -7.83
CA ASP A 153 5.01 16.74 -6.65
C ASP A 153 4.59 18.16 -7.04
N SER A 154 3.43 18.58 -6.54
CA SER A 154 2.84 19.90 -6.83
C SER A 154 3.60 21.07 -6.20
N PHE A 155 4.42 20.81 -5.17
CA PHE A 155 5.14 21.86 -4.44
C PHE A 155 6.46 22.23 -5.12
N SER A 156 7.23 21.24 -5.56
CA SER A 156 8.48 21.44 -6.30
C SER A 156 8.32 21.35 -7.81
N ASN A 157 7.09 21.06 -8.28
CA ASN A 157 6.74 20.90 -9.70
C ASN A 157 7.67 19.91 -10.42
N THR A 158 7.82 18.71 -9.85
CA THR A 158 8.75 17.69 -10.35
C THR A 158 8.20 16.28 -10.15
N HIS A 159 8.71 15.31 -10.90
CA HIS A 159 8.34 13.91 -10.77
C HIS A 159 8.92 13.30 -9.47
N MET A 160 8.22 12.33 -8.86
CA MET A 160 8.69 11.62 -7.65
C MET A 160 10.10 11.03 -7.81
N GLY A 161 10.46 10.57 -9.01
CA GLY A 161 11.80 10.08 -9.30
C GLY A 161 12.90 11.14 -9.18
N ASN A 162 12.62 12.40 -9.52
CA ASN A 162 13.57 13.49 -9.28
C ASN A 162 13.76 13.76 -7.78
N LEU A 163 12.70 13.61 -6.96
CA LEU A 163 12.81 13.67 -5.51
C LEU A 163 13.58 12.48 -4.93
N ALA A 164 13.51 11.31 -5.56
CA ALA A 164 14.37 10.18 -5.22
C ALA A 164 15.84 10.47 -5.53
N GLU A 165 16.15 11.12 -6.66
CA GLU A 165 17.52 11.58 -6.95
C GLU A 165 18.02 12.63 -5.94
N TYR A 166 17.16 13.59 -5.56
CA TYR A 166 17.46 14.52 -4.48
C TYR A 166 17.76 13.78 -3.17
N THR A 167 16.97 12.76 -2.85
CA THR A 167 17.18 11.93 -1.66
C THR A 167 18.50 11.18 -1.71
N ALA A 168 18.91 10.65 -2.88
CA ALA A 168 20.19 9.99 -3.07
C ALA A 168 21.35 10.92 -2.75
N ARG A 169 21.33 12.14 -3.30
CA ARG A 169 22.35 13.17 -3.01
C ARG A 169 22.38 13.54 -1.53
N LYS A 170 21.22 13.75 -0.91
CA LYS A 170 21.13 14.19 0.49
C LYS A 170 21.53 13.09 1.49
N SER A 171 21.21 11.83 1.20
CA SER A 171 21.52 10.69 2.07
C SER A 171 22.86 10.03 1.81
N GLY A 172 23.51 10.35 0.69
CA GLY A 172 24.76 9.71 0.26
C GLY A 172 24.59 8.23 -0.12
N VAL A 173 23.36 7.81 -0.48
CA VAL A 173 23.08 6.45 -0.96
C VAL A 173 23.56 6.34 -2.40
N SER A 174 24.46 5.41 -2.68
CA SER A 174 25.03 5.21 -4.01
C SER A 174 24.08 4.46 -4.95
N ARG A 175 24.35 4.52 -6.25
CA ARG A 175 23.67 3.70 -7.27
C ARG A 175 23.83 2.21 -6.97
N GLU A 176 25.03 1.79 -6.61
CA GLU A 176 25.32 0.38 -6.32
C GLU A 176 24.54 -0.12 -5.09
N ASP A 177 24.42 0.69 -4.03
CA ASP A 177 23.59 0.35 -2.86
C ASP A 177 22.12 0.15 -3.26
N GLN A 178 21.58 1.04 -4.12
CA GLN A 178 20.22 0.97 -4.62
C GLN A 178 19.98 -0.30 -5.45
N ASP A 179 20.88 -0.62 -6.35
CA ASP A 179 20.77 -1.81 -7.21
C ASP A 179 20.92 -3.10 -6.38
N ARG A 180 21.81 -3.13 -5.40
CA ARG A 180 21.97 -4.26 -4.46
C ARG A 180 20.70 -4.49 -3.65
N PHE A 181 20.08 -3.41 -3.17
CA PHE A 181 18.82 -3.46 -2.44
C PHE A 181 17.68 -3.98 -3.34
N ALA A 182 17.57 -3.48 -4.56
CA ALA A 182 16.56 -3.91 -5.53
C ALA A 182 16.70 -5.39 -5.91
N ALA A 183 17.93 -5.85 -6.18
CA ALA A 183 18.20 -7.26 -6.44
C ALA A 183 17.76 -8.14 -5.26
N ALA A 184 18.09 -7.74 -4.03
CA ALA A 184 17.67 -8.46 -2.83
C ALA A 184 16.15 -8.49 -2.65
N SER A 185 15.44 -7.38 -2.94
CA SER A 185 13.97 -7.34 -2.91
C SER A 185 13.36 -8.35 -3.89
N HIS A 186 13.86 -8.40 -5.14
CA HIS A 186 13.43 -9.39 -6.12
C HIS A 186 13.73 -10.84 -5.69
N GLN A 187 14.93 -11.11 -5.19
CA GLN A 187 15.32 -12.44 -4.73
C GLN A 187 14.42 -12.92 -3.58
N LYS A 188 14.15 -12.05 -2.59
CA LYS A 188 13.23 -12.35 -1.49
C LYS A 188 11.81 -12.63 -2.01
N ALA A 189 11.30 -11.81 -2.95
CA ALA A 189 9.96 -11.96 -3.49
C ALA A 189 9.82 -13.25 -4.32
N VAL A 190 10.79 -13.58 -5.13
CA VAL A 190 10.82 -14.84 -5.90
C VAL A 190 10.85 -16.04 -4.97
N ALA A 191 11.73 -16.05 -3.97
CA ALA A 191 11.80 -17.12 -2.98
C ALA A 191 10.48 -17.27 -2.19
N ALA A 192 9.82 -16.15 -1.83
CA ALA A 192 8.52 -16.16 -1.17
C ALA A 192 7.41 -16.72 -2.06
N LEU A 193 7.39 -16.40 -3.36
CA LEU A 193 6.47 -16.98 -4.34
C LEU A 193 6.66 -18.50 -4.49
N GLU A 194 7.90 -18.95 -4.63
CA GLU A 194 8.23 -20.38 -4.78
C GLU A 194 7.88 -21.17 -3.51
N ALA A 195 8.05 -20.56 -2.33
CA ALA A 195 7.65 -21.13 -1.05
C ALA A 195 6.16 -20.94 -0.72
N CYS A 196 5.34 -20.43 -1.66
CA CYS A 196 3.91 -20.16 -1.49
C CYS A 196 3.56 -19.26 -0.29
N ARG A 197 4.46 -18.37 0.14
CA ARG A 197 4.29 -17.50 1.31
C ARG A 197 3.13 -16.50 1.15
N PHE A 198 2.85 -16.07 -0.11
CA PHE A 198 1.75 -15.14 -0.40
C PHE A 198 0.40 -15.83 -0.60
N LYS A 199 0.35 -17.17 -0.64
CA LYS A 199 -0.89 -17.91 -0.95
C LYS A 199 -2.03 -17.60 0.03
N ALA A 200 -1.72 -17.45 1.32
CA ALA A 200 -2.71 -17.21 2.35
C ALA A 200 -3.30 -15.79 2.28
N GLU A 201 -2.51 -14.80 1.85
CA GLU A 201 -2.95 -13.41 1.76
C GLU A 201 -3.59 -13.03 0.44
N THR A 202 -3.30 -13.77 -0.63
CA THR A 202 -3.73 -13.45 -2.00
C THR A 202 -5.09 -14.05 -2.33
N VAL A 203 -5.92 -13.28 -3.03
CA VAL A 203 -7.22 -13.69 -3.57
C VAL A 203 -7.16 -13.69 -5.08
N PRO A 204 -7.42 -14.81 -5.77
CA PRO A 204 -7.50 -14.84 -7.22
C PRO A 204 -8.55 -13.87 -7.76
N VAL A 205 -8.25 -13.23 -8.87
CA VAL A 205 -9.14 -12.26 -9.52
C VAL A 205 -9.57 -12.79 -10.89
N GLU A 206 -10.87 -12.93 -11.07
CA GLU A 206 -11.46 -13.28 -12.36
C GLU A 206 -11.57 -12.04 -13.25
N VAL A 207 -11.01 -12.10 -14.43
CA VAL A 207 -11.03 -11.02 -15.42
C VAL A 207 -11.75 -11.50 -16.67
N ALA A 208 -12.92 -10.92 -16.94
CA ALA A 208 -13.67 -11.22 -18.14
C ALA A 208 -13.00 -10.61 -19.37
N GLY A 209 -12.82 -11.40 -20.41
CA GLY A 209 -12.25 -10.97 -21.67
C GLY A 209 -13.03 -11.51 -22.87
N LYS A 210 -12.66 -11.07 -24.07
CA LYS A 210 -13.32 -11.51 -25.32
C LYS A 210 -13.27 -13.02 -25.58
N LYS A 211 -12.28 -13.72 -24.98
CA LYS A 211 -12.05 -15.16 -25.16
C LYS A 211 -12.48 -15.98 -23.94
N GLY A 212 -13.20 -15.41 -23.00
CA GLY A 212 -13.62 -16.04 -21.73
C GLY A 212 -13.04 -15.36 -20.51
N VAL A 213 -13.09 -16.04 -19.37
CA VAL A 213 -12.57 -15.55 -18.09
C VAL A 213 -11.12 -16.02 -17.92
N THR A 214 -10.24 -15.07 -17.57
CA THR A 214 -8.86 -15.35 -17.16
C THR A 214 -8.76 -15.17 -15.65
N VAL A 215 -8.07 -16.06 -14.95
CA VAL A 215 -7.81 -15.94 -13.51
C VAL A 215 -6.40 -15.40 -13.31
N VAL A 216 -6.29 -14.27 -12.64
CA VAL A 216 -5.00 -13.71 -12.19
C VAL A 216 -4.83 -14.10 -10.72
N ASP A 217 -3.88 -14.96 -10.42
CA ASP A 217 -3.67 -15.57 -9.10
C ASP A 217 -2.26 -15.35 -8.52
N LYS A 218 -1.37 -14.69 -9.28
CA LYS A 218 0.03 -14.44 -8.90
C LYS A 218 0.44 -12.99 -9.15
N ASP A 219 1.33 -12.50 -8.30
CA ASP A 219 1.98 -11.21 -8.51
C ASP A 219 2.81 -11.23 -9.81
N GLU A 220 2.63 -10.22 -10.65
CA GLU A 220 3.28 -10.14 -11.96
C GLU A 220 4.65 -9.44 -11.92
N GLY A 221 4.99 -8.81 -10.76
CA GLY A 221 6.19 -7.98 -10.61
C GLY A 221 7.51 -8.73 -10.46
N PRO A 222 7.60 -9.77 -9.61
CA PRO A 222 8.87 -10.39 -9.24
C PRO A 222 9.62 -11.01 -10.43
N ARG A 223 10.93 -10.70 -10.52
CA ARG A 223 11.81 -11.13 -11.64
C ARG A 223 12.93 -12.00 -11.13
N LYS A 224 13.05 -13.22 -11.67
CA LYS A 224 14.14 -14.17 -11.36
C LYS A 224 15.49 -13.73 -11.92
N ASP A 225 15.48 -12.95 -12.99
CA ASP A 225 16.64 -12.48 -13.72
C ASP A 225 17.17 -11.12 -13.24
N SER A 226 16.65 -10.60 -12.13
CA SER A 226 17.10 -9.33 -11.53
C SER A 226 18.45 -9.53 -10.82
N SER A 227 19.55 -9.48 -11.58
CA SER A 227 20.91 -9.55 -11.06
C SER A 227 21.54 -8.15 -10.93
N LEU A 228 22.64 -8.02 -10.16
CA LEU A 228 23.38 -6.75 -10.04
C LEU A 228 23.89 -6.28 -11.40
N GLU A 229 24.37 -7.19 -12.24
CA GLU A 229 24.88 -6.88 -13.58
C GLU A 229 23.77 -6.33 -14.47
N ALA A 230 22.58 -6.98 -14.44
CA ALA A 230 21.41 -6.52 -15.20
C ALA A 230 20.95 -5.13 -14.73
N LEU A 231 20.91 -4.89 -13.43
CA LEU A 231 20.52 -3.60 -12.87
C LEU A 231 21.55 -2.51 -13.16
N ALA A 232 22.84 -2.79 -13.04
CA ALA A 232 23.93 -1.85 -13.34
C ALA A 232 23.92 -1.37 -14.80
N ALA A 233 23.45 -2.18 -15.74
CA ALA A 233 23.33 -1.84 -17.15
C ALA A 233 22.20 -0.84 -17.46
N LEU A 234 21.25 -0.63 -16.53
CA LEU A 234 20.11 0.27 -16.74
C LEU A 234 20.53 1.74 -16.69
N GLN A 235 19.97 2.52 -17.59
CA GLN A 235 20.18 3.97 -17.60
C GLN A 235 19.33 4.66 -16.52
N PRO A 236 19.83 5.75 -15.91
CA PRO A 236 19.01 6.61 -15.05
C PRO A 236 17.74 7.09 -15.74
N SER A 237 16.61 7.03 -15.05
CA SER A 237 15.28 7.30 -15.65
C SER A 237 14.84 8.75 -15.50
N PHE A 238 15.35 9.50 -14.54
CA PHE A 238 14.81 10.80 -14.15
C PHE A 238 15.80 11.97 -14.34
N GLU A 239 17.09 11.73 -14.17
CA GLU A 239 18.14 12.74 -14.36
C GLU A 239 19.31 12.15 -15.12
N LYS A 240 19.90 12.94 -16.05
CA LYS A 240 21.14 12.52 -16.73
C LYS A 240 22.26 12.40 -15.71
N GLY A 241 22.90 11.22 -15.65
CA GLY A 241 23.93 10.93 -14.66
C GLY A 241 23.38 10.68 -13.24
N GLY A 242 22.07 10.51 -13.10
CA GLY A 242 21.40 10.14 -11.86
C GLY A 242 21.66 8.70 -11.44
N SER A 243 21.02 8.27 -10.36
CA SER A 243 21.19 6.96 -9.74
C SER A 243 19.91 6.10 -9.75
N VAL A 244 18.75 6.73 -9.95
CA VAL A 244 17.45 6.05 -9.92
C VAL A 244 17.10 5.52 -11.31
N THR A 245 16.81 4.23 -11.38
CA THR A 245 16.48 3.52 -12.62
C THR A 245 15.15 2.81 -12.53
N ALA A 246 14.64 2.31 -13.65
CA ALA A 246 13.47 1.42 -13.66
C ALA A 246 13.68 0.11 -12.89
N GLY A 247 14.92 -0.26 -12.55
CA GLY A 247 15.24 -1.47 -11.82
C GLY A 247 15.32 -1.28 -10.30
N ASN A 248 15.55 -0.06 -9.81
CA ASN A 248 15.63 0.23 -8.38
C ASN A 248 14.49 1.14 -7.88
N ALA A 249 13.40 1.18 -8.67
CA ALA A 249 12.12 1.80 -8.37
C ALA A 249 10.99 0.77 -8.60
N PRO A 250 9.83 0.87 -7.92
CA PRO A 250 8.68 0.03 -8.20
C PRO A 250 8.07 0.35 -9.57
N GLY A 251 7.38 -0.63 -10.15
CA GLY A 251 6.57 -0.41 -11.35
C GLY A 251 5.30 0.39 -11.07
N LEU A 252 4.58 0.72 -12.16
CA LEU A 252 3.20 1.18 -12.13
C LEU A 252 2.31 -0.06 -12.01
N ASN A 253 1.32 -0.05 -11.14
CA ASN A 253 0.65 -1.28 -10.74
C ASN A 253 -0.85 -1.09 -10.47
N ASP A 254 -1.58 -2.20 -10.60
CA ASP A 254 -2.98 -2.34 -10.24
C ASP A 254 -3.11 -3.32 -9.07
N GLY A 255 -4.02 -3.06 -8.13
CA GLY A 255 -4.25 -3.96 -7.02
C GLY A 255 -5.13 -3.38 -5.92
N ALA A 256 -5.53 -4.24 -4.99
CA ALA A 256 -6.32 -3.87 -3.83
C ALA A 256 -5.96 -4.73 -2.61
N SER A 257 -6.19 -4.19 -1.42
CA SER A 257 -6.07 -4.92 -0.16
C SER A 257 -7.10 -4.41 0.84
N ALA A 258 -7.71 -5.31 1.62
CA ALA A 258 -8.69 -4.97 2.65
C ALA A 258 -8.51 -5.83 3.91
N LEU A 259 -8.82 -5.24 5.04
CA LEU A 259 -8.81 -5.85 6.35
C LEU A 259 -10.15 -5.62 7.04
N VAL A 260 -10.58 -6.58 7.87
CA VAL A 260 -11.71 -6.37 8.79
C VAL A 260 -11.13 -6.03 10.16
N VAL A 261 -11.46 -4.84 10.64
CA VAL A 261 -11.03 -4.29 11.92
C VAL A 261 -12.24 -4.18 12.83
N THR A 262 -12.17 -4.80 14.02
CA THR A 262 -13.26 -4.79 15.00
C THR A 262 -12.78 -4.39 16.38
N SER A 263 -13.72 -4.12 17.31
CA SER A 263 -13.37 -4.12 18.73
C SER A 263 -13.14 -5.56 19.22
N LEU A 264 -12.27 -5.74 20.20
CA LEU A 264 -12.06 -7.05 20.83
C LEU A 264 -13.34 -7.58 21.46
N ALA A 265 -14.20 -6.69 21.98
CA ALA A 265 -15.53 -7.06 22.52
C ALA A 265 -16.44 -7.65 21.43
N PHE A 266 -16.49 -7.03 20.26
CA PHE A 266 -17.24 -7.56 19.11
C PHE A 266 -16.72 -8.95 18.72
N ALA A 267 -15.40 -9.12 18.57
CA ALA A 267 -14.80 -10.40 18.22
C ALA A 267 -15.19 -11.51 19.23
N ARG A 268 -15.10 -11.22 20.53
CA ARG A 268 -15.50 -12.18 21.59
C ARG A 268 -16.98 -12.50 21.57
N ALA A 269 -17.84 -11.49 21.42
CA ALA A 269 -19.30 -11.67 21.39
C ALA A 269 -19.77 -12.58 20.25
N HIS A 270 -19.03 -12.58 19.12
CA HIS A 270 -19.33 -13.38 17.93
C HIS A 270 -18.46 -14.64 17.83
N GLY A 271 -17.64 -14.98 18.84
CA GLY A 271 -16.79 -16.17 18.80
C GLY A 271 -15.69 -16.13 17.73
N LEU A 272 -15.25 -14.93 17.31
CA LEU A 272 -14.26 -14.74 16.25
C LEU A 272 -12.85 -14.63 16.84
N THR A 273 -11.87 -15.20 16.11
CA THR A 273 -10.45 -15.19 16.56
C THR A 273 -9.69 -14.12 15.78
N PRO A 274 -9.17 -13.10 16.48
CA PRO A 274 -8.35 -12.07 15.82
C PRO A 274 -6.98 -12.60 15.37
N LEU A 275 -6.48 -12.08 14.23
CA LEU A 275 -5.12 -12.30 13.78
C LEU A 275 -4.10 -11.49 14.63
N ALA A 276 -4.47 -10.25 14.95
CA ALA A 276 -3.61 -9.33 15.68
C ALA A 276 -4.41 -8.18 16.31
N ARG A 277 -3.86 -7.56 17.35
CA ARG A 277 -4.33 -6.26 17.83
C ARG A 277 -3.50 -5.10 17.25
N ILE A 278 -4.12 -3.95 17.03
CA ILE A 278 -3.44 -2.72 16.65
C ILE A 278 -2.97 -2.03 17.93
N THR A 279 -1.65 -2.00 18.13
CA THR A 279 -1.05 -1.49 19.38
C THR A 279 -0.85 0.02 19.37
N ALA A 280 -0.28 0.54 18.30
CA ALA A 280 -0.09 1.97 18.10
C ALA A 280 -0.14 2.36 16.63
N TYR A 281 -0.35 3.65 16.38
CA TYR A 281 -0.20 4.25 15.06
C TYR A 281 0.15 5.73 15.21
N ALA A 282 0.88 6.26 14.21
CA ALA A 282 1.27 7.65 14.15
C ALA A 282 1.37 8.14 12.70
N THR A 283 1.35 9.46 12.56
CA THR A 283 1.68 10.16 11.31
C THR A 283 2.98 10.92 11.50
N GLY A 284 3.71 11.10 10.42
CA GLY A 284 4.84 12.01 10.31
C GLY A 284 4.59 13.03 9.21
N GLY A 285 5.30 14.14 9.28
CA GLY A 285 5.29 15.19 8.26
C GLY A 285 6.64 15.89 8.24
N GLY A 286 6.96 16.50 7.11
CA GLY A 286 8.17 17.27 6.87
C GLY A 286 8.00 18.15 5.64
N GLU A 287 9.07 18.80 5.20
CA GLU A 287 9.08 19.56 3.96
C GLU A 287 8.70 18.65 2.77
N PRO A 288 7.85 19.11 1.84
CA PRO A 288 7.41 18.30 0.70
C PRO A 288 8.54 17.63 -0.07
N LYS A 289 9.64 18.35 -0.34
CA LYS A 289 10.82 17.80 -1.03
C LYS A 289 11.57 16.71 -0.26
N ASP A 290 11.38 16.65 1.06
CA ASP A 290 11.98 15.66 1.96
C ASP A 290 11.04 14.47 2.23
N LEU A 291 10.02 14.28 1.41
CA LEU A 291 8.98 13.27 1.58
C LEU A 291 9.54 11.86 1.87
N PHE A 292 10.67 11.51 1.29
CA PHE A 292 11.30 10.20 1.46
C PHE A 292 12.05 10.02 2.79
N PHE A 293 12.13 11.06 3.62
CA PHE A 293 12.58 10.98 5.01
C PHE A 293 11.42 11.04 6.02
N ALA A 294 10.18 11.28 5.56
CA ALA A 294 9.02 11.40 6.43
C ALA A 294 8.71 10.11 7.25
N PRO A 295 8.96 8.87 6.75
CA PRO A 295 8.80 7.66 7.56
C PRO A 295 9.62 7.68 8.84
N ILE A 296 10.81 8.31 8.84
CA ILE A 296 11.65 8.44 10.04
C ILE A 296 10.86 9.16 11.16
N VAL A 297 10.14 10.23 10.79
CA VAL A 297 9.32 11.00 11.74
C VAL A 297 8.11 10.18 12.21
N ALA A 298 7.39 9.52 11.29
CA ALA A 298 6.22 8.72 11.63
C ALA A 298 6.57 7.55 12.56
N VAL A 299 7.68 6.84 12.27
CA VAL A 299 8.16 5.73 13.10
C VAL A 299 8.60 6.22 14.48
N ARG A 300 9.39 7.30 14.56
CA ARG A 300 9.80 7.88 15.85
C ARG A 300 8.60 8.33 16.68
N ASN A 301 7.59 8.94 16.07
CA ASN A 301 6.35 9.32 16.74
C ASN A 301 5.58 8.08 17.24
N LEU A 302 5.56 7.00 16.45
CA LEU A 302 4.94 5.73 16.86
C LEU A 302 5.68 5.12 18.06
N LEU A 303 7.02 5.04 17.99
CA LEU A 303 7.85 4.49 19.07
C LEU A 303 7.66 5.26 20.38
N ALA A 304 7.69 6.59 20.32
CA ALA A 304 7.43 7.44 21.48
C ALA A 304 6.04 7.21 22.07
N LYS A 305 5.00 7.13 21.21
CA LYS A 305 3.62 6.88 21.63
C LYS A 305 3.43 5.49 22.24
N ALA A 306 4.13 4.48 21.72
CA ALA A 306 4.06 3.10 22.18
C ALA A 306 4.96 2.84 23.41
N GLY A 307 5.88 3.75 23.74
CA GLY A 307 6.90 3.51 24.77
C GLY A 307 7.84 2.36 24.39
N SER A 308 8.21 2.25 23.11
CA SER A 308 8.98 1.13 22.57
C SER A 308 10.20 1.60 21.76
N ALA A 309 11.15 0.70 21.54
CA ALA A 309 12.29 0.89 20.66
C ALA A 309 12.10 0.10 19.33
N ILE A 310 12.85 0.46 18.30
CA ILE A 310 12.75 -0.23 16.98
C ILE A 310 13.13 -1.72 17.10
N GLY A 311 14.06 -2.07 17.95
CA GLY A 311 14.49 -3.45 18.22
C GLY A 311 13.43 -4.34 18.88
N ASP A 312 12.36 -3.76 19.42
CA ASP A 312 11.24 -4.49 20.01
C ASP A 312 10.30 -5.11 18.97
N TYR A 313 10.46 -4.76 17.71
CA TYR A 313 9.66 -5.29 16.60
C TYR A 313 10.39 -6.44 15.92
N ASP A 314 9.72 -7.58 15.84
CA ASP A 314 10.27 -8.79 15.22
C ASP A 314 10.39 -8.63 13.71
N LEU A 315 9.38 -8.02 13.07
CA LEU A 315 9.35 -7.76 11.63
C LEU A 315 8.88 -6.33 11.33
N ILE A 316 9.41 -5.78 10.24
CA ILE A 316 9.06 -4.47 9.70
C ILE A 316 8.70 -4.63 8.23
N GLU A 317 7.54 -4.12 7.82
CA GLU A 317 7.18 -3.93 6.44
C GLU A 317 7.20 -2.42 6.12
N ALA A 318 8.23 -2.01 5.42
CA ALA A 318 8.41 -0.64 4.95
C ALA A 318 8.19 -0.60 3.44
N ASN A 319 7.27 0.25 2.97
CA ASN A 319 7.04 0.35 1.54
C ASN A 319 8.31 0.84 0.82
N GLU A 320 8.69 0.14 -0.23
CA GLU A 320 9.84 0.48 -1.07
C GLU A 320 9.36 1.40 -2.20
N ALA A 321 9.08 2.67 -1.89
CA ALA A 321 8.71 3.63 -2.93
C ALA A 321 9.88 3.89 -3.91
N PHE A 322 11.11 3.79 -3.40
CA PHE A 322 12.37 3.74 -4.13
C PHE A 322 13.40 3.02 -3.26
N ALA A 323 14.40 2.37 -3.86
CA ALA A 323 15.48 1.74 -3.10
C ALA A 323 16.22 2.77 -2.23
N VAL A 324 16.47 3.94 -2.76
CA VAL A 324 17.13 5.05 -2.05
C VAL A 324 16.35 5.48 -0.80
N GLN A 325 15.03 5.55 -0.89
CA GLN A 325 14.18 5.92 0.25
C GLN A 325 14.27 4.86 1.35
N ALA A 326 14.10 3.58 1.00
CA ALA A 326 14.17 2.50 1.97
C ALA A 326 15.53 2.45 2.69
N LEU A 327 16.62 2.63 1.95
CA LEU A 327 17.97 2.68 2.50
C LEU A 327 18.21 3.90 3.40
N ALA A 328 17.71 5.09 3.01
CA ALA A 328 17.84 6.30 3.83
C ALA A 328 17.07 6.16 5.15
N ASP A 329 15.84 5.64 5.11
CA ASP A 329 15.03 5.38 6.31
C ASP A 329 15.69 4.35 7.21
N GLY A 330 16.16 3.24 6.64
CA GLY A 330 16.81 2.17 7.38
C GLY A 330 18.09 2.61 8.10
N ARG A 331 18.93 3.42 7.43
CA ARG A 331 20.12 4.01 8.05
C ARG A 331 19.76 4.92 9.22
N ALA A 332 18.73 5.77 9.06
CA ALA A 332 18.33 6.74 10.09
C ALA A 332 17.61 6.12 11.29
N LEU A 333 16.93 4.99 11.08
CA LEU A 333 16.17 4.25 12.09
C LEU A 333 16.94 3.06 12.68
N GLY A 334 18.13 2.73 12.14
CA GLY A 334 18.93 1.61 12.60
C GLY A 334 18.27 0.25 12.34
N TRP A 335 17.68 0.05 11.17
CA TRP A 335 17.00 -1.21 10.85
C TRP A 335 17.95 -2.39 10.73
N ASP A 336 17.52 -3.50 11.30
CA ASP A 336 18.06 -4.82 11.01
C ASP A 336 17.39 -5.35 9.73
N TRP A 337 18.14 -5.37 8.62
CA TRP A 337 17.64 -5.73 7.30
C TRP A 337 17.16 -7.19 7.18
N ASP A 338 17.55 -8.06 8.12
CA ASP A 338 17.03 -9.43 8.19
C ASP A 338 15.58 -9.48 8.71
N ARG A 339 15.11 -8.37 9.28
CA ARG A 339 13.73 -8.20 9.79
C ARG A 339 12.86 -7.32 8.89
N VAL A 340 13.45 -6.69 7.85
CA VAL A 340 12.73 -5.76 6.98
C VAL A 340 12.39 -6.41 5.65
N ASN A 341 11.10 -6.29 5.26
CA ASN A 341 10.59 -6.78 3.97
C ASN A 341 11.10 -8.20 3.67
N VAL A 342 10.84 -9.08 4.63
CA VAL A 342 11.41 -10.45 4.63
C VAL A 342 10.94 -11.33 3.47
N ASN A 343 9.88 -10.91 2.78
CA ASN A 343 9.32 -11.56 1.59
C ASN A 343 9.52 -10.71 0.32
N GLY A 344 10.45 -9.72 0.35
CA GLY A 344 10.56 -8.70 -0.69
C GLY A 344 9.53 -7.59 -0.52
N GLY A 345 9.72 -6.47 -1.20
CA GLY A 345 8.87 -5.29 -1.09
C GLY A 345 8.39 -4.75 -2.43
N ALA A 346 7.99 -3.49 -2.47
CA ALA A 346 7.29 -2.90 -3.60
C ALA A 346 8.15 -2.80 -4.88
N ILE A 347 9.46 -2.73 -4.78
CA ILE A 347 10.34 -2.77 -5.97
C ILE A 347 10.11 -4.05 -6.76
N ALA A 348 9.98 -5.17 -6.06
CA ALA A 348 9.73 -6.46 -6.68
C ALA A 348 8.23 -6.73 -6.91
N LEU A 349 7.38 -6.49 -5.90
CA LEU A 349 5.96 -6.82 -5.93
C LEU A 349 5.14 -5.80 -6.71
N GLY A 350 5.50 -4.51 -6.63
CA GLY A 350 4.75 -3.41 -7.21
C GLY A 350 4.14 -2.47 -6.17
N HIS A 351 3.70 -1.27 -6.65
CA HIS A 351 3.22 -0.18 -5.80
C HIS A 351 1.90 0.43 -6.30
N PRO A 352 0.76 -0.30 -6.21
CA PRO A 352 -0.55 0.28 -6.45
C PRO A 352 -0.86 1.29 -5.33
N ILE A 353 -0.65 2.59 -5.62
CA ILE A 353 -0.44 3.64 -4.60
C ILE A 353 -1.52 3.69 -3.52
N GLY A 354 -2.80 3.70 -3.88
CA GLY A 354 -3.90 3.75 -2.90
C GLY A 354 -4.06 2.46 -2.08
N ALA A 355 -3.62 1.31 -2.63
CA ALA A 355 -3.72 0.00 -1.98
C ALA A 355 -2.52 -0.33 -1.09
N SER A 356 -1.35 0.24 -1.39
CA SER A 356 -0.07 -0.21 -0.82
C SER A 356 -0.01 -0.16 0.70
N GLY A 357 -0.67 0.81 1.34
CA GLY A 357 -0.69 0.89 2.79
C GLY A 357 -1.37 -0.31 3.47
N ALA A 358 -2.48 -0.78 2.92
CA ALA A 358 -3.15 -2.00 3.39
C ALA A 358 -2.38 -3.26 2.98
N ARG A 359 -1.75 -3.27 1.80
CA ARG A 359 -0.93 -4.37 1.31
C ARG A 359 0.25 -4.66 2.23
N VAL A 360 1.03 -3.65 2.62
CA VAL A 360 2.19 -3.86 3.50
C VAL A 360 1.75 -4.40 4.86
N LEU A 361 0.63 -3.93 5.41
CA LEU A 361 0.11 -4.45 6.66
C LEU A 361 -0.38 -5.91 6.50
N THR A 362 -1.06 -6.23 5.41
CA THR A 362 -1.49 -7.60 5.11
C THR A 362 -0.29 -8.54 5.04
N THR A 363 0.74 -8.20 4.26
CA THR A 363 1.96 -9.01 4.15
C THR A 363 2.67 -9.15 5.51
N LEU A 364 2.73 -8.07 6.31
CA LEU A 364 3.31 -8.11 7.65
C LEU A 364 2.62 -9.14 8.56
N LEU A 365 1.29 -9.14 8.58
CA LEU A 365 0.50 -10.06 9.41
C LEU A 365 0.81 -11.53 9.07
N TYR A 366 0.79 -11.87 7.78
CA TYR A 366 1.09 -13.25 7.36
C TYR A 366 2.58 -13.61 7.54
N ALA A 367 3.51 -12.66 7.36
CA ALA A 367 4.91 -12.89 7.63
C ALA A 367 5.18 -13.14 9.13
N LEU A 368 4.46 -12.47 10.04
CA LEU A 368 4.52 -12.72 11.48
C LEU A 368 4.02 -14.13 11.81
N GLN A 369 2.84 -14.51 11.30
CA GLN A 369 2.28 -15.85 11.53
C GLN A 369 3.19 -16.95 11.02
N ASP A 370 3.67 -16.83 9.78
CA ASP A 370 4.51 -17.82 9.11
C ASP A 370 5.86 -18.04 9.83
N ARG A 371 6.42 -16.98 10.40
CA ARG A 371 7.66 -17.02 11.15
C ARG A 371 7.48 -17.17 12.67
N LYS A 372 6.23 -17.33 13.13
CA LYS A 372 5.87 -17.42 14.55
C LYS A 372 6.45 -16.25 15.36
N LYS A 373 6.28 -15.04 14.81
CA LYS A 373 6.70 -13.79 15.40
C LYS A 373 5.49 -13.02 15.92
N THR A 374 5.71 -12.09 16.85
CA THR A 374 4.63 -11.46 17.59
C THR A 374 4.43 -10.00 17.23
N ARG A 375 5.49 -9.20 17.19
CA ARG A 375 5.39 -7.74 17.05
C ARG A 375 5.83 -7.27 15.67
N GLY A 376 4.97 -6.52 15.01
CA GLY A 376 5.24 -5.98 13.69
C GLY A 376 4.98 -4.49 13.55
N LEU A 377 5.73 -3.85 12.64
CA LEU A 377 5.60 -2.43 12.30
C LEU A 377 5.47 -2.27 10.79
N ALA A 378 4.46 -1.53 10.34
CA ALA A 378 4.25 -1.14 8.94
C ALA A 378 4.43 0.36 8.78
N THR A 379 5.13 0.82 7.72
CA THR A 379 5.34 2.25 7.45
C THR A 379 5.46 2.56 5.96
N LEU A 380 5.04 3.79 5.58
CA LEU A 380 5.12 4.30 4.22
C LEU A 380 5.43 5.79 4.21
N CYS A 381 6.22 6.23 3.22
CA CYS A 381 6.28 7.63 2.79
C CYS A 381 5.07 7.96 1.90
N LEU A 382 4.69 9.22 1.86
CA LEU A 382 3.57 9.72 1.06
C LEU A 382 3.96 11.03 0.37
N GLY A 383 3.49 11.20 -0.86
CA GLY A 383 3.64 12.46 -1.56
C GLY A 383 3.26 13.68 -0.70
N GLY A 384 3.93 14.81 -0.92
CA GLY A 384 3.72 16.03 -0.16
C GLY A 384 4.36 16.07 1.23
N GLY A 385 5.35 15.22 1.50
CA GLY A 385 6.13 15.27 2.76
C GLY A 385 5.45 14.61 3.95
N ASN A 386 4.60 13.62 3.73
CA ASN A 386 3.88 12.90 4.80
C ASN A 386 4.37 11.46 4.97
N ALA A 387 4.03 10.85 6.09
CA ALA A 387 4.19 9.42 6.35
C ALA A 387 3.16 8.88 7.33
N VAL A 388 2.98 7.58 7.31
CA VAL A 388 2.16 6.82 8.28
C VAL A 388 2.94 5.64 8.81
N ALA A 389 2.70 5.29 10.07
CA ALA A 389 3.23 4.09 10.70
C ALA A 389 2.16 3.46 11.60
N LEU A 390 2.12 2.13 11.64
CA LEU A 390 1.19 1.35 12.46
C LEU A 390 1.90 0.12 12.99
N SER A 391 1.66 -0.23 14.25
CA SER A 391 2.18 -1.44 14.87
C SER A 391 1.09 -2.40 15.30
N VAL A 392 1.40 -3.68 15.19
CA VAL A 392 0.51 -4.79 15.53
C VAL A 392 1.21 -5.79 16.45
N GLU A 393 0.40 -6.56 17.16
CA GLU A 393 0.84 -7.71 17.94
C GLU A 393 -0.12 -8.88 17.65
N THR A 394 0.42 -10.03 17.23
CA THR A 394 -0.37 -11.25 16.95
C THR A 394 -1.09 -11.75 18.21
N MET A 395 -2.22 -12.40 18.03
CA MET A 395 -3.07 -12.90 19.14
C MET A 395 -3.23 -14.41 19.06
#